data_a7b37b43f06ad6be9391f6ed9c89a7e5
#
_entry.id   a7b37b43f06ad6be9391f6ed9c89a7e5
#
_cell.length_a   1.000
_cell.length_b   1.000
_cell.length_c   1.000
_cell.angle_alpha   90.00
_cell.angle_beta   90.00
_cell.angle_gamma   90.00
#
_symmetry.space_group_name_H-M   'P 1'
#
loop_
_entity.id
_entity.type
_entity.pdbx_description
1 polymer ?
#
loop_
_entity_poly.entity_id
_entity_poly.type
_entity_poly.pdbx_seq_one_letter_code
_entity_poly.pdbx_strand_id
1 'polypeptide(L)'
;MYLNGKLKLDSGFCFDYTNMLGEKLIKAEDILAIQNKIERAVQGLAQIRGNGVSEGHLSKNGEPEPVYFTRLPMIAEGNPNTPESIEKLKAYSKQIWDTKDAVIFFGIGGSYLGNKVL
;
A
#
# COMPACT_ATOMS: atom_id res chain seq x y z
N MET A 1 5.92 -23.36 -5.80
CA MET A 1 6.56 -23.20 -7.12
C MET A 1 5.57 -22.48 -8.01
N TYR A 2 5.89 -21.27 -8.44
CA TYR A 2 4.97 -20.29 -9.07
C TYR A 2 4.89 -20.42 -10.61
N LEU A 3 5.22 -21.60 -11.15
CA LEU A 3 5.33 -21.79 -12.60
C LEU A 3 4.03 -22.22 -13.30
N ASN A 4 2.94 -22.32 -12.54
CA ASN A 4 1.63 -22.71 -13.10
C ASN A 4 0.75 -21.50 -13.51
N GLY A 5 1.28 -20.30 -13.44
CA GLY A 5 0.57 -19.07 -13.81
C GLY A 5 -0.45 -18.59 -12.78
N LYS A 6 -0.52 -19.21 -11.59
CA LYS A 6 -1.46 -18.80 -10.53
C LYS A 6 -0.82 -18.78 -9.16
N LEU A 7 -1.11 -17.74 -8.40
CA LEU A 7 -0.80 -17.60 -6.98
C LEU A 7 -2.11 -17.45 -6.22
N LYS A 8 -2.38 -18.35 -5.30
CA LYS A 8 -3.53 -18.28 -4.40
C LYS A 8 -3.05 -18.18 -2.96
N LEU A 9 -3.56 -17.20 -2.23
CA LEU A 9 -3.28 -17.02 -0.82
C LEU A 9 -4.42 -17.59 0.05
N ASP A 10 -4.12 -17.89 1.31
CA ASP A 10 -5.10 -18.40 2.29
C ASP A 10 -6.25 -17.39 2.53
N SER A 11 -6.00 -16.11 2.31
CA SER A 11 -7.01 -15.04 2.34
C SER A 11 -8.08 -15.16 1.24
N GLY A 12 -7.91 -16.08 0.29
CA GLY A 12 -8.76 -16.22 -0.90
C GLY A 12 -8.31 -15.35 -2.08
N PHE A 13 -7.35 -14.44 -1.89
CA PHE A 13 -6.79 -13.66 -2.99
C PHE A 13 -6.13 -14.60 -4.01
N CYS A 14 -6.46 -14.40 -5.28
CA CYS A 14 -5.86 -15.13 -6.39
C CYS A 14 -5.27 -14.17 -7.42
N PHE A 15 -3.99 -14.33 -7.71
CA PHE A 15 -3.32 -13.62 -8.79
C PHE A 15 -3.07 -14.61 -9.93
N ASP A 16 -3.78 -14.42 -11.04
CA ASP A 16 -3.68 -15.24 -12.25
C ASP A 16 -2.83 -14.52 -13.29
N TYR A 17 -1.67 -15.04 -13.58
CA TYR A 17 -0.73 -14.53 -14.56
C TYR A 17 -0.47 -15.54 -15.70
N THR A 18 -1.38 -16.49 -15.90
CA THR A 18 -1.29 -17.52 -16.95
C THR A 18 -1.07 -16.90 -18.33
N ASN A 19 -1.77 -15.82 -18.63
CA ASN A 19 -1.67 -15.13 -19.93
C ASN A 19 -0.35 -14.36 -20.13
N MET A 20 0.48 -14.24 -19.09
CA MET A 20 1.81 -13.61 -19.17
C MET A 20 2.90 -14.63 -19.51
N LEU A 21 2.59 -15.94 -19.46
CA LEU A 21 3.54 -17.02 -19.71
C LEU A 21 3.45 -17.49 -21.16
N GLY A 22 4.59 -17.75 -21.78
CA GLY A 22 4.65 -18.30 -23.14
C GLY A 22 6.02 -18.12 -23.80
N GLU A 23 6.23 -18.75 -24.96
CA GLU A 23 7.51 -18.71 -25.68
C GLU A 23 7.94 -17.29 -26.10
N LYS A 24 6.95 -16.41 -26.40
CA LYS A 24 7.18 -15.03 -26.78
C LYS A 24 6.88 -14.02 -25.65
N LEU A 25 6.63 -14.51 -24.45
CA LEU A 25 6.28 -13.75 -23.25
C LEU A 25 7.27 -14.09 -22.12
N ILE A 26 6.80 -14.11 -20.88
CA ILE A 26 7.60 -14.48 -19.71
C ILE A 26 7.77 -15.99 -19.66
N LYS A 27 8.99 -16.47 -19.55
CA LYS A 27 9.33 -17.86 -19.35
C LYS A 27 9.64 -18.16 -17.89
N ALA A 28 9.61 -19.44 -17.53
CA ALA A 28 9.98 -19.88 -16.18
C ALA A 28 11.39 -19.44 -15.77
N GLU A 29 12.32 -19.47 -16.70
CA GLU A 29 13.71 -19.03 -16.50
C GLU A 29 13.82 -17.53 -16.18
N ASP A 30 12.95 -16.67 -16.76
CA ASP A 30 12.93 -15.24 -16.48
C ASP A 30 12.48 -14.98 -15.04
N ILE A 31 11.50 -15.75 -14.55
CA ILE A 31 11.05 -15.69 -13.15
C ILE A 31 12.17 -16.13 -12.21
N LEU A 32 12.86 -17.20 -12.53
CA LEU A 32 13.98 -17.68 -11.72
C LEU A 32 15.15 -16.67 -11.72
N ALA A 33 15.42 -16.00 -12.83
CA ALA A 33 16.46 -15.00 -12.94
C ALA A 33 16.23 -13.77 -12.03
N ILE A 34 14.97 -13.46 -11.68
CA ILE A 34 14.63 -12.34 -10.77
C ILE A 34 14.36 -12.78 -9.33
N GLN A 35 14.54 -14.07 -9.00
CA GLN A 35 14.22 -14.61 -7.66
C GLN A 35 14.87 -13.82 -6.53
N ASN A 36 16.17 -13.50 -6.63
CA ASN A 36 16.88 -12.71 -5.63
C ASN A 36 16.32 -11.29 -5.47
N LYS A 37 15.79 -10.70 -6.54
CA LYS A 37 15.13 -9.38 -6.48
C LYS A 37 13.79 -9.48 -5.76
N ILE A 38 13.04 -10.54 -5.99
CA ILE A 38 11.77 -10.82 -5.31
C ILE A 38 12.02 -11.00 -3.82
N GLU A 39 13.02 -11.79 -3.43
CA GLU A 39 13.37 -12.01 -2.03
C GLU A 39 13.75 -10.71 -1.31
N ARG A 40 14.58 -9.87 -1.95
CA ARG A 40 14.93 -8.54 -1.42
C ARG A 40 13.68 -7.65 -1.27
N ALA A 41 12.79 -7.65 -2.25
CA ALA A 41 11.56 -6.87 -2.19
C ALA A 41 10.66 -7.32 -1.03
N VAL A 42 10.53 -8.63 -0.80
CA VAL A 42 9.77 -9.21 0.32
C VAL A 42 10.39 -8.80 1.66
N GLN A 43 11.72 -8.87 1.77
CA GLN A 43 12.44 -8.43 2.98
C GLN A 43 12.24 -6.93 3.24
N GLY A 44 12.32 -6.09 2.19
CA GLY A 44 12.05 -4.65 2.28
C GLY A 44 10.62 -4.35 2.75
N LEU A 45 9.62 -5.05 2.23
CA LEU A 45 8.23 -4.92 2.68
C LEU A 45 8.05 -5.36 4.14
N ALA A 46 8.71 -6.43 4.57
CA ALA A 46 8.69 -6.88 5.97
C ALA A 46 9.32 -5.82 6.90
N GLN A 47 10.39 -5.17 6.48
CA GLN A 47 11.04 -4.07 7.20
C GLN A 47 10.11 -2.85 7.31
N ILE A 48 9.49 -2.41 6.21
CA ILE A 48 8.50 -1.31 6.20
C ILE A 48 7.35 -1.63 7.17
N ARG A 49 6.84 -2.85 7.14
CA ARG A 49 5.78 -3.29 8.06
C ARG A 49 6.24 -3.29 9.51
N GLY A 50 7.48 -3.67 9.79
CA GLY A 50 8.04 -3.77 11.14
C GLY A 50 8.32 -2.39 11.77
N ASN A 51 9.09 -1.54 11.11
CA ASN A 51 9.60 -0.28 11.65
C ASN A 51 9.34 0.96 10.78
N GLY A 52 8.67 0.80 9.65
CA GLY A 52 8.39 1.89 8.71
C GLY A 52 9.58 2.27 7.82
N VAL A 53 10.75 1.67 7.99
CA VAL A 53 11.93 2.06 7.22
C VAL A 53 11.88 1.47 5.82
N SER A 54 12.07 2.32 4.82
CA SER A 54 12.23 1.94 3.41
C SER A 54 13.61 2.37 2.93
N GLU A 55 14.34 1.44 2.33
CA GLU A 55 15.66 1.74 1.78
C GLU A 55 15.55 2.83 0.71
N GLY A 56 16.37 3.88 0.84
CA GLY A 56 16.39 5.00 -0.08
C GLY A 56 15.28 6.04 0.11
N HIS A 57 14.32 5.84 1.03
CA HIS A 57 13.34 6.86 1.38
C HIS A 57 13.89 7.75 2.50
N LEU A 58 14.37 8.91 2.12
CA LEU A 58 15.02 9.85 3.03
C LEU A 58 14.28 11.19 3.05
N SER A 59 14.27 11.83 4.20
CA SER A 59 13.82 13.20 4.38
C SER A 59 14.71 14.20 3.63
N LYS A 60 14.31 15.45 3.58
CA LYS A 60 15.14 16.53 2.98
C LYS A 60 16.51 16.68 3.65
N ASN A 61 16.66 16.23 4.87
CA ASN A 61 17.90 16.29 5.65
C ASN A 61 18.77 15.03 5.49
N GLY A 62 18.35 14.06 4.67
CA GLY A 62 19.07 12.81 4.46
C GLY A 62 18.82 11.74 5.53
N GLU A 63 17.95 11.99 6.51
CA GLU A 63 17.57 11.03 7.54
C GLU A 63 16.48 10.07 7.04
N PRO A 64 16.46 8.80 7.49
CA PRO A 64 15.39 7.87 7.17
C PRO A 64 14.02 8.44 7.57
N GLU A 65 13.09 8.52 6.63
CA GLU A 65 11.72 8.97 6.88
C GLU A 65 10.77 7.77 6.95
N PRO A 66 10.02 7.59 8.05
CA PRO A 66 9.14 6.44 8.20
C PRO A 66 8.02 6.40 7.17
N VAL A 67 7.77 5.22 6.61
CA VAL A 67 6.69 4.94 5.65
C VAL A 67 5.72 3.95 6.27
N TYR A 68 4.52 4.40 6.64
CA TYR A 68 3.55 3.60 7.39
C TYR A 68 2.30 3.22 6.59
N PHE A 69 2.33 3.25 5.27
CA PHE A 69 1.15 2.93 4.46
C PHE A 69 0.57 1.54 4.75
N THR A 70 1.40 0.56 5.14
CA THR A 70 0.95 -0.78 5.53
C THR A 70 0.17 -0.82 6.85
N ARG A 71 0.28 0.23 7.67
CA ARG A 71 -0.37 0.37 8.97
C ARG A 71 -1.60 1.28 8.94
N LEU A 72 -1.78 2.08 7.88
CA LEU A 72 -2.90 3.02 7.75
C LEU A 72 -4.28 2.37 7.91
N PRO A 73 -4.55 1.15 7.38
CA PRO A 73 -5.85 0.50 7.55
C PRO A 73 -6.12 0.01 8.98
N MET A 74 -5.10 -0.04 9.82
CA MET A 74 -5.21 -0.60 11.17
C MET A 74 -5.30 0.52 12.21
N ILE A 75 -6.45 0.60 12.90
CA ILE A 75 -6.66 1.56 14.01
C ILE A 75 -6.12 0.92 15.28
N ALA A 76 -4.97 1.39 15.76
CA ALA A 76 -4.35 0.92 17.00
C ALA A 76 -3.38 1.96 17.56
N GLU A 77 -3.06 1.84 18.84
CA GLU A 77 -2.00 2.63 19.45
C GLU A 77 -0.65 2.37 18.75
N GLY A 78 0.14 3.42 18.55
CA GLY A 78 1.41 3.36 17.84
C GLY A 78 1.32 3.28 16.32
N ASN A 79 0.10 3.23 15.75
CA ASN A 79 -0.14 3.38 14.32
C ASN A 79 -0.41 4.84 13.95
N PRO A 80 -0.29 5.24 12.68
CA PRO A 80 -0.68 6.57 12.23
C PRO A 80 -2.15 6.90 12.53
N ASN A 81 -3.03 5.90 12.43
CA ASN A 81 -4.43 5.99 12.80
C ASN A 81 -4.64 5.37 14.19
N THR A 82 -4.68 6.21 15.21
CA THR A 82 -5.03 5.79 16.58
C THR A 82 -6.56 5.91 16.80
N PRO A 83 -7.12 5.22 17.80
CA PRO A 83 -8.52 5.41 18.17
C PRO A 83 -8.87 6.89 18.40
N GLU A 84 -8.01 7.62 19.11
CA GLU A 84 -8.20 9.05 19.37
C GLU A 84 -8.20 9.89 18.07
N SER A 85 -7.28 9.63 17.14
CA SER A 85 -7.21 10.37 15.87
C SER A 85 -8.48 10.13 15.02
N ILE A 86 -9.03 8.93 15.05
CA ILE A 86 -10.28 8.60 14.35
C ILE A 86 -11.47 9.33 14.97
N GLU A 87 -11.56 9.41 16.30
CA GLU A 87 -12.65 10.15 16.95
C GLU A 87 -12.55 11.67 16.68
N LYS A 88 -11.34 12.24 16.67
CA LYS A 88 -11.11 13.63 16.24
C LYS A 88 -11.56 13.85 14.78
N LEU A 89 -11.24 12.92 13.89
CA LEU A 89 -11.66 12.99 12.49
C LEU A 89 -13.18 12.96 12.34
N LYS A 90 -13.87 12.06 13.07
CA LYS A 90 -15.34 11.99 13.09
C LYS A 90 -15.96 13.28 13.60
N ALA A 91 -15.45 13.82 14.70
CA ALA A 91 -15.94 15.09 15.26
C ALA A 91 -15.76 16.25 14.27
N TYR A 92 -14.60 16.33 13.60
CA TYR A 92 -14.34 17.32 12.58
C TYR A 92 -15.25 17.15 11.35
N SER A 93 -15.45 15.93 10.88
CA SER A 93 -16.37 15.65 9.78
C SER A 93 -17.81 16.09 10.13
N LYS A 94 -18.25 15.80 11.36
CA LYS A 94 -19.56 16.26 11.84
C LYS A 94 -19.66 17.78 11.88
N GLN A 95 -18.64 18.47 12.37
CA GLN A 95 -18.60 19.93 12.38
C GLN A 95 -18.72 20.51 10.97
N ILE A 96 -18.01 19.95 9.99
CA ILE A 96 -18.12 20.37 8.60
C ILE A 96 -19.54 20.17 8.10
N TRP A 97 -20.10 19.01 8.32
CA TRP A 97 -21.47 18.67 7.92
C TRP A 97 -22.51 19.63 8.49
N ASP A 98 -22.38 19.97 9.76
CA ASP A 98 -23.34 20.81 10.48
C ASP A 98 -23.18 22.33 10.14
N THR A 99 -22.04 22.76 9.60
CA THR A 99 -21.72 24.19 9.46
C THR A 99 -21.41 24.67 8.05
N LYS A 100 -21.27 23.76 7.09
CA LYS A 100 -20.89 24.09 5.70
C LYS A 100 -21.95 23.60 4.72
N ASP A 101 -22.30 24.46 3.78
CA ASP A 101 -23.24 24.14 2.71
C ASP A 101 -22.62 23.27 1.60
N ALA A 102 -21.28 23.36 1.43
CA ALA A 102 -20.54 22.61 0.41
C ALA A 102 -19.09 22.36 0.82
N VAL A 103 -18.55 21.25 0.33
CA VAL A 103 -17.12 20.93 0.44
C VAL A 103 -16.57 20.71 -0.96
N ILE A 104 -15.47 21.40 -1.29
CA ILE A 104 -14.82 21.29 -2.58
C ILE A 104 -13.50 20.54 -2.40
N PHE A 105 -13.33 19.46 -3.16
CA PHE A 105 -12.11 18.66 -3.16
C PHE A 105 -11.28 19.00 -4.40
N PHE A 106 -10.04 19.41 -4.19
CA PHE A 106 -9.05 19.60 -5.25
C PHE A 106 -8.11 18.39 -5.26
N GLY A 107 -8.01 17.70 -6.39
CA GLY A 107 -7.12 16.54 -6.53
C GLY A 107 -6.76 16.28 -7.98
N ILE A 108 -5.56 15.75 -8.19
CA ILE A 108 -5.06 15.33 -9.49
C ILE A 108 -4.53 13.89 -9.40
N GLY A 109 -4.74 13.09 -10.43
CA GLY A 109 -4.29 11.70 -10.46
C GLY A 109 -4.87 10.86 -9.31
N GLY A 110 -4.01 10.20 -8.55
CA GLY A 110 -4.41 9.35 -7.42
C GLY A 110 -5.18 10.08 -6.31
N SER A 111 -4.90 11.36 -6.10
CA SER A 111 -5.61 12.17 -5.10
C SER A 111 -7.06 12.46 -5.47
N TYR A 112 -7.42 12.36 -6.74
CA TYR A 112 -8.80 12.53 -7.21
C TYR A 112 -9.61 11.24 -7.13
N LEU A 113 -8.98 10.10 -7.43
CA LEU A 113 -9.69 8.83 -7.56
C LEU A 113 -10.35 8.38 -6.26
N GLY A 114 -9.69 8.56 -5.11
CA GLY A 114 -10.27 8.23 -3.81
C GLY A 114 -11.56 8.98 -3.53
N ASN A 115 -11.58 10.28 -3.82
CA ASN A 115 -12.76 11.13 -3.60
C ASN A 115 -13.91 10.83 -4.57
N LYS A 116 -13.61 10.26 -5.74
CA LYS A 116 -14.63 9.90 -6.74
C LYS A 116 -15.38 8.61 -6.39
N VAL A 117 -14.79 7.74 -5.58
CA VAL A 117 -15.36 6.44 -5.19
C VAL A 117 -16.32 6.59 -4.01
N LEU A 118 -16.18 7.65 -3.21
CA LEU A 118 -17.05 7.99 -2.09
C LEU A 118 -18.28 8.76 -2.56
#